data_a37f51a83539fc44ce294ecb65fb8b33
#
_entry.id   a37f51a83539fc44ce294ecb65fb8b33
#
_cell.length_a   1.000
_cell.length_b   1.000
_cell.length_c   1.000
_cell.angle_alpha   90.00
_cell.angle_beta   90.00
_cell.angle_gamma   90.00
#
_symmetry.space_group_name_H-M   'P 1'
#
loop_
_entity.id
_entity.type
_entity.pdbx_description
1 polymer ?
#
loop_
_entity_poly.entity_id
_entity_poly.type
_entity_poly.pdbx_seq_one_letter_code
_entity_poly.pdbx_strand_id
1 'polypeptide(L)'
;FTYISNGEEKWIRPHFTYFGFRCVKVEGIDNVKKENFESLVLYSNLLQTGEIETNNEQVNKLFNNVLWGQKSNFFDVPTDCPQRDERLGWTGDAEIFAKTASFNMNSYEFFKKYAYDMKLAQEQNNGKLPIVVPDIGLKSSGMAIWSDAATIIPWLVYRFYGNKDILKQNYAQMKAWVNWIGENTTT
;
A
#
# COMPACT_ATOMS: atom_id res chain seq x y z
N PHE A 1 -21.77 1.97 7.16
CA PHE A 1 -22.17 0.55 7.16
C PHE A 1 -23.54 0.42 7.79
N THR A 2 -24.46 -0.23 7.12
CA THR A 2 -25.81 -0.52 7.64
C THR A 2 -26.00 -2.02 7.74
N TYR A 3 -26.50 -2.49 8.85
CA TYR A 3 -26.85 -3.88 9.08
C TYR A 3 -28.32 -4.02 9.46
N ILE A 4 -29.02 -4.94 8.81
CA ILE A 4 -30.41 -5.28 9.14
C ILE A 4 -30.39 -6.58 9.93
N SER A 5 -30.73 -6.48 11.24
CA SER A 5 -30.76 -7.63 12.14
C SER A 5 -31.97 -8.52 11.86
N ASN A 6 -31.78 -9.83 12.03
CA ASN A 6 -32.86 -10.82 12.07
C ASN A 6 -33.33 -11.15 13.51
N GLY A 7 -32.84 -10.39 14.51
CA GLY A 7 -33.17 -10.58 15.91
C GLY A 7 -32.26 -11.57 16.66
N GLU A 8 -31.34 -12.23 15.98
CA GLU A 8 -30.38 -13.12 16.64
C GLU A 8 -29.18 -12.34 17.21
N GLU A 9 -28.72 -12.74 18.39
CA GLU A 9 -27.50 -12.22 18.98
C GLU A 9 -26.28 -12.85 18.27
N LYS A 10 -25.47 -12.01 17.63
CA LYS A 10 -24.24 -12.45 16.93
C LYS A 10 -23.25 -11.32 16.72
N TRP A 11 -21.97 -11.69 16.61
CA TRP A 11 -20.94 -10.79 16.11
C TRP A 11 -21.12 -10.54 14.61
N ILE A 12 -21.11 -9.28 14.23
CA ILE A 12 -21.19 -8.85 12.84
C ILE A 12 -19.97 -8.03 12.47
N ARG A 13 -19.46 -8.21 11.25
CA ARG A 13 -18.42 -7.38 10.66
C ARG A 13 -18.71 -7.17 9.18
N PRO A 14 -18.34 -6.01 8.60
CA PRO A 14 -18.38 -5.87 7.15
C PRO A 14 -17.33 -6.80 6.51
N HIS A 15 -17.66 -7.36 5.35
CA HIS A 15 -16.75 -8.16 4.53
C HIS A 15 -16.35 -7.36 3.29
N PHE A 16 -15.15 -7.63 2.76
CA PHE A 16 -14.60 -6.99 1.55
C PHE A 16 -14.51 -5.46 1.61
N THR A 17 -14.44 -4.92 2.81
CA THR A 17 -14.23 -3.49 3.07
C THR A 17 -13.55 -3.28 4.42
N TYR A 18 -12.91 -2.13 4.59
CA TYR A 18 -12.33 -1.70 5.84
C TYR A 18 -12.43 -0.17 5.96
N PHE A 19 -12.24 0.34 7.14
CA PHE A 19 -12.38 1.77 7.44
C PHE A 19 -11.22 2.23 8.30
N GLY A 20 -10.61 3.37 7.96
CA GLY A 20 -9.76 4.12 8.87
C GLY A 20 -10.61 5.08 9.68
N PHE A 21 -10.60 4.98 11.01
CA PHE A 21 -11.45 5.81 11.86
C PHE A 21 -10.80 6.11 13.21
N ARG A 22 -11.25 7.18 13.84
CA ARG A 22 -10.92 7.53 15.24
C ARG A 22 -12.13 7.36 16.16
N CYS A 23 -13.32 7.55 15.63
CA CYS A 23 -14.58 7.46 16.35
C CYS A 23 -15.61 6.73 15.50
N VAL A 24 -16.53 6.03 16.15
CA VAL A 24 -17.67 5.36 15.53
C VAL A 24 -18.95 5.93 16.12
N LYS A 25 -19.88 6.37 15.27
CA LYS A 25 -21.25 6.71 15.65
C LYS A 25 -22.14 5.48 15.43
N VAL A 26 -22.93 5.15 16.42
CA VAL A 26 -23.86 4.01 16.35
C VAL A 26 -25.28 4.54 16.47
N GLU A 27 -26.16 4.09 15.60
CA GLU A 27 -27.57 4.47 15.56
C GLU A 27 -28.45 3.21 15.45
N GLY A 28 -29.66 3.27 15.96
CA GLY A 28 -30.64 2.19 15.85
C GLY A 28 -30.47 1.05 16.87
N ILE A 29 -29.64 1.25 17.90
CA ILE A 29 -29.49 0.31 19.01
C ILE A 29 -29.60 1.08 20.34
N ASP A 30 -30.39 0.61 21.24
CA ASP A 30 -30.52 1.15 22.60
C ASP A 30 -29.44 0.54 23.52
N ASN A 31 -29.03 1.30 24.53
CA ASN A 31 -28.09 0.86 25.58
C ASN A 31 -26.75 0.32 25.08
N VAL A 32 -26.18 0.99 24.06
CA VAL A 32 -24.87 0.65 23.51
C VAL A 32 -23.77 0.77 24.58
N LYS A 33 -22.96 -0.28 24.74
CA LYS A 33 -21.81 -0.33 25.65
C LYS A 33 -20.54 -0.54 24.84
N LYS A 34 -19.39 -0.14 25.39
CA LYS A 34 -18.08 -0.30 24.76
C LYS A 34 -17.77 -1.77 24.48
N GLU A 35 -18.19 -2.66 25.36
CA GLU A 35 -17.98 -4.11 25.28
C GLU A 35 -18.74 -4.77 24.11
N ASN A 36 -19.69 -4.05 23.51
CA ASN A 36 -20.39 -4.52 22.31
C ASN A 36 -19.58 -4.33 21.03
N PHE A 37 -18.38 -3.75 21.10
CA PHE A 37 -17.54 -3.47 19.93
C PHE A 37 -16.14 -4.01 20.12
N GLU A 38 -15.62 -4.59 19.04
CA GLU A 38 -14.24 -5.00 18.91
C GLU A 38 -13.63 -4.34 17.67
N SER A 39 -12.42 -3.80 17.81
CA SER A 39 -11.67 -3.22 16.70
C SER A 39 -10.72 -4.27 16.14
N LEU A 40 -10.87 -4.60 14.86
CA LEU A 40 -10.02 -5.54 14.15
C LEU A 40 -9.02 -4.77 13.30
N VAL A 41 -7.74 -5.01 13.52
CA VAL A 41 -6.66 -4.46 12.69
C VAL A 41 -6.46 -5.38 11.48
N LEU A 42 -6.63 -4.82 10.28
CA LEU A 42 -6.45 -5.54 9.02
C LEU A 42 -5.25 -4.98 8.26
N TYR A 43 -4.33 -5.84 7.87
CA TYR A 43 -3.19 -5.51 7.01
C TYR A 43 -2.60 -6.78 6.40
N SER A 44 -1.78 -6.62 5.34
CA SER A 44 -1.01 -7.74 4.78
C SER A 44 -0.05 -8.30 5.84
N ASN A 45 0.00 -9.63 5.97
CA ASN A 45 0.79 -10.30 7.00
C ASN A 45 2.29 -10.14 6.75
N LEU A 46 2.87 -9.04 7.23
CA LEU A 46 4.28 -8.69 7.13
C LEU A 46 4.94 -8.81 8.50
N LEU A 47 6.02 -9.58 8.55
CA LEU A 47 6.83 -9.68 9.77
C LEU A 47 7.55 -8.36 10.01
N GLN A 48 7.38 -7.76 11.19
CA GLN A 48 8.17 -6.63 11.62
C GLN A 48 9.62 -7.08 11.84
N THR A 49 10.56 -6.41 11.18
CA THR A 49 12.01 -6.70 11.23
C THR A 49 12.83 -5.51 11.70
N GLY A 50 12.22 -4.31 11.71
CA GLY A 50 12.84 -3.09 12.20
C GLY A 50 12.33 -2.71 13.57
N GLU A 51 13.24 -2.25 14.42
CA GLU A 51 12.96 -1.73 15.76
C GLU A 51 13.89 -0.56 16.06
N ILE A 52 13.34 0.50 16.64
CA ILE A 52 14.10 1.65 17.11
C ILE A 52 13.65 1.95 18.53
N GLU A 53 14.62 1.94 19.45
CA GLU A 53 14.44 2.38 20.82
C GLU A 53 15.49 3.43 21.15
N THR A 54 15.07 4.56 21.68
CA THR A 54 15.93 5.68 22.08
C THR A 54 15.51 6.20 23.45
N ASN A 55 16.36 7.04 24.06
CA ASN A 55 16.00 7.76 25.26
C ASN A 55 15.08 8.98 25.02
N ASN A 56 14.66 9.22 23.79
CA ASN A 56 13.72 10.28 23.44
C ASN A 56 12.34 9.67 23.09
N GLU A 57 11.38 9.86 23.99
CA GLU A 57 10.02 9.33 23.84
C GLU A 57 9.31 9.83 22.58
N GLN A 58 9.59 11.05 22.12
CA GLN A 58 8.97 11.59 20.91
C GLN A 58 9.47 10.84 19.65
N VAL A 59 10.76 10.48 19.61
CA VAL A 59 11.34 9.68 18.51
C VAL A 59 10.73 8.28 18.51
N ASN A 60 10.62 7.64 19.68
CA ASN A 60 10.01 6.32 19.80
C ASN A 60 8.52 6.34 19.37
N LYS A 61 7.80 7.40 19.76
CA LYS A 61 6.42 7.61 19.34
C LYS A 61 6.30 7.84 17.83
N LEU A 62 7.20 8.61 17.23
CA LEU A 62 7.25 8.81 15.78
C LEU A 62 7.45 7.49 15.05
N PHE A 63 8.42 6.68 15.46
CA PHE A 63 8.65 5.37 14.87
C PHE A 63 7.42 4.47 14.95
N ASN A 64 6.78 4.41 16.11
CA ASN A 64 5.54 3.64 16.28
C ASN A 64 4.41 4.16 15.39
N ASN A 65 4.26 5.47 15.22
CA ASN A 65 3.29 6.05 14.31
C ASN A 65 3.55 5.66 12.85
N VAL A 66 4.82 5.61 12.43
CA VAL A 66 5.22 5.16 11.09
C VAL A 66 4.87 3.68 10.87
N LEU A 67 5.11 2.82 11.87
CA LEU A 67 4.70 1.40 11.82
C LEU A 67 3.19 1.24 11.66
N TRP A 68 2.41 1.98 12.43
CA TRP A 68 0.95 1.96 12.33
C TRP A 68 0.46 2.54 11.01
N GLY A 69 1.12 3.59 10.50
CA GLY A 69 0.86 4.12 9.17
C GLY A 69 1.08 3.07 8.08
N GLN A 70 2.18 2.33 8.15
CA GLN A 70 2.46 1.24 7.23
C GLN A 70 1.41 0.13 7.32
N LYS A 71 1.06 -0.35 8.51
CA LYS A 71 0.01 -1.35 8.70
C LYS A 71 -1.32 -0.91 8.12
N SER A 72 -1.70 0.35 8.35
CA SER A 72 -2.97 0.90 7.88
C SER A 72 -3.07 1.01 6.35
N ASN A 73 -1.93 1.10 5.66
CA ASN A 73 -1.87 1.34 4.22
C ASN A 73 -1.38 0.12 3.41
N PHE A 74 -0.79 -0.89 4.06
CA PHE A 74 -0.34 -2.10 3.39
C PHE A 74 -1.39 -3.20 3.48
N PHE A 75 -2.39 -3.08 2.62
CA PHE A 75 -3.49 -4.02 2.50
C PHE A 75 -3.62 -4.46 1.04
N ASP A 76 -2.94 -5.55 0.68
CA ASP A 76 -2.79 -6.11 -0.67
C ASP A 76 -1.96 -5.24 -1.63
N VAL A 77 -2.18 -3.94 -1.65
CA VAL A 77 -1.38 -2.92 -2.35
C VAL A 77 -0.97 -1.79 -1.39
N PRO A 78 0.10 -1.04 -1.69
CA PRO A 78 0.49 0.11 -0.87
C PRO A 78 -0.43 1.28 -1.16
N THR A 79 -1.45 1.48 -0.31
CA THR A 79 -2.37 2.62 -0.46
C THR A 79 -1.80 3.88 0.17
N ASP A 80 -2.23 5.04 -0.30
CA ASP A 80 -1.83 6.36 0.20
C ASP A 80 -2.50 6.71 1.54
N CYS A 81 -3.73 6.28 1.75
CA CYS A 81 -4.50 6.61 2.94
C CYS A 81 -5.57 5.56 3.26
N PRO A 82 -5.90 5.31 4.56
CA PRO A 82 -6.93 4.34 4.93
C PRO A 82 -8.30 4.97 5.21
N GLN A 83 -8.43 6.31 5.34
CA GLN A 83 -9.55 6.96 6.01
C GLN A 83 -10.47 7.79 5.13
N ARG A 84 -10.20 7.90 3.82
CA ARG A 84 -11.02 8.70 2.88
C ARG A 84 -11.18 7.98 1.55
N ASP A 85 -12.05 8.49 0.69
CA ASP A 85 -12.31 7.95 -0.65
C ASP A 85 -11.19 8.32 -1.65
N GLU A 86 -10.02 7.83 -1.37
CA GLU A 86 -8.83 7.91 -2.20
C GLU A 86 -8.15 6.55 -2.20
N ARG A 87 -7.72 6.03 -1.09
CA ARG A 87 -7.29 4.64 -0.77
C ARG A 87 -6.86 3.79 -1.97
N LEU A 88 -5.96 4.31 -2.80
CA LEU A 88 -5.50 3.69 -4.03
C LEU A 88 -4.00 3.39 -3.95
N GLY A 89 -3.56 2.45 -4.79
CA GLY A 89 -2.15 2.11 -4.92
C GLY A 89 -1.39 3.15 -5.73
N TRP A 90 -1.17 4.33 -5.17
CA TRP A 90 -0.40 5.40 -5.80
C TRP A 90 1.07 5.00 -5.91
N THR A 91 1.56 4.95 -7.14
CA THR A 91 2.90 4.43 -7.43
C THR A 91 4.01 5.34 -6.92
N GLY A 92 3.83 6.66 -6.96
CA GLY A 92 4.77 7.63 -6.40
C GLY A 92 4.90 7.51 -4.88
N ASP A 93 3.77 7.40 -4.17
CA ASP A 93 3.75 7.19 -2.73
C ASP A 93 4.43 5.87 -2.35
N ALA A 94 4.13 4.81 -3.12
CA ALA A 94 4.71 3.50 -2.93
C ALA A 94 6.25 3.51 -3.08
N GLU A 95 6.80 4.16 -4.10
CA GLU A 95 8.25 4.19 -4.33
C GLU A 95 8.99 4.96 -3.24
N ILE A 96 8.46 6.12 -2.84
CA ILE A 96 9.05 6.94 -1.79
C ILE A 96 9.06 6.20 -0.45
N PHE A 97 7.98 5.51 -0.11
CA PHE A 97 7.86 4.80 1.15
C PHE A 97 8.54 3.42 1.15
N ALA A 98 8.79 2.81 -0.01
CA ALA A 98 9.29 1.44 -0.14
C ALA A 98 10.59 1.18 0.67
N LYS A 99 11.48 2.17 0.74
CA LYS A 99 12.70 2.09 1.54
C LYS A 99 12.40 1.99 3.04
N THR A 100 11.57 2.88 3.54
CA THR A 100 11.12 2.88 4.94
C THR A 100 10.38 1.59 5.28
N ALA A 101 9.48 1.17 4.40
CA ALA A 101 8.74 -0.08 4.56
C ALA A 101 9.64 -1.30 4.71
N SER A 102 10.72 -1.37 3.91
CA SER A 102 11.68 -2.47 3.94
C SER A 102 12.59 -2.46 5.17
N PHE A 103 12.80 -1.31 5.81
CA PHE A 103 13.45 -1.25 7.12
C PHE A 103 12.54 -1.70 8.24
N ASN A 104 11.27 -1.36 8.18
CA ASN A 104 10.31 -1.66 9.22
C ASN A 104 9.87 -3.12 9.24
N MET A 105 9.63 -3.68 8.06
CA MET A 105 9.01 -5.00 7.89
C MET A 105 9.65 -5.76 6.73
N ASN A 106 9.59 -7.09 6.79
CA ASN A 106 9.93 -7.91 5.62
C ASN A 106 8.87 -7.73 4.54
N SER A 107 9.12 -6.79 3.64
CA SER A 107 8.20 -6.38 2.57
C SER A 107 8.51 -7.05 1.22
N TYR A 108 9.38 -8.07 1.17
CA TYR A 108 9.83 -8.68 -0.09
C TYR A 108 8.67 -9.19 -0.95
N GLU A 109 7.85 -10.09 -0.42
CA GLU A 109 6.75 -10.69 -1.18
C GLU A 109 5.65 -9.68 -1.50
N PHE A 110 5.42 -8.70 -0.64
CA PHE A 110 4.48 -7.61 -0.85
C PHE A 110 4.89 -6.75 -2.08
N PHE A 111 6.12 -6.30 -2.11
CA PHE A 111 6.60 -5.50 -3.26
C PHE A 111 6.84 -6.35 -4.51
N LYS A 112 7.16 -7.63 -4.38
CA LYS A 112 7.22 -8.55 -5.52
C LYS A 112 5.85 -8.71 -6.19
N LYS A 113 4.79 -8.86 -5.39
CA LYS A 113 3.41 -8.88 -5.89
C LYS A 113 3.05 -7.56 -6.53
N TYR A 114 3.34 -6.44 -5.89
CA TYR A 114 3.05 -5.11 -6.41
C TYR A 114 3.83 -4.80 -7.70
N ALA A 115 5.08 -5.23 -7.80
CA ALA A 115 5.87 -5.13 -9.04
C ALA A 115 5.24 -5.93 -10.19
N TYR A 116 4.65 -7.09 -9.89
CA TYR A 116 3.90 -7.87 -10.88
C TYR A 116 2.62 -7.14 -11.33
N ASP A 117 1.87 -6.53 -10.41
CA ASP A 117 0.69 -5.74 -10.75
C ASP A 117 1.06 -4.52 -11.61
N MET A 118 2.15 -3.83 -11.27
CA MET A 118 2.69 -2.73 -12.09
C MET A 118 3.04 -3.18 -13.50
N LYS A 119 3.66 -4.36 -13.64
CA LYS A 119 3.98 -4.93 -14.95
C LYS A 119 2.73 -5.14 -15.79
N LEU A 120 1.69 -5.76 -15.24
CA LEU A 120 0.44 -5.99 -15.94
C LEU A 120 -0.24 -4.67 -16.37
N ALA A 121 -0.25 -3.68 -15.48
CA ALA A 121 -0.79 -2.37 -15.77
C ALA A 121 -0.01 -1.64 -16.87
N GLN A 122 1.31 -1.76 -16.88
CA GLN A 122 2.21 -1.15 -17.87
C GLN A 122 2.05 -1.79 -19.25
N GLU A 123 1.89 -3.12 -19.32
CA GLU A 123 1.62 -3.85 -20.57
C GLU A 123 0.32 -3.37 -21.24
N GLN A 124 -0.71 -3.05 -20.45
CA GLN A 124 -1.98 -2.52 -20.94
C GLN A 124 -1.91 -1.04 -21.36
N ASN A 125 -0.85 -0.33 -20.99
CA ASN A 125 -0.67 1.11 -21.22
C ASN A 125 0.50 1.45 -22.15
N ASN A 126 0.84 0.57 -23.10
CA ASN A 126 1.90 0.79 -24.10
C ASN A 126 3.26 1.16 -23.46
N GLY A 127 3.65 0.46 -22.41
CA GLY A 127 4.94 0.65 -21.73
C GLY A 127 4.95 1.78 -20.69
N LYS A 128 3.87 2.54 -20.54
CA LYS A 128 3.72 3.58 -19.51
C LYS A 128 3.14 2.97 -18.24
N LEU A 129 3.74 3.27 -17.10
CA LEU A 129 3.13 2.89 -15.83
C LEU A 129 2.02 3.90 -15.46
N PRO A 130 0.81 3.45 -15.12
CA PRO A 130 -0.21 4.29 -14.50
C PRO A 130 0.25 4.86 -13.16
N ILE A 131 -0.29 6.01 -12.78
CA ILE A 131 0.01 6.63 -11.47
C ILE A 131 -0.64 5.90 -10.29
N VAL A 132 -1.62 5.04 -10.58
CA VAL A 132 -2.31 4.17 -9.62
C VAL A 132 -2.29 2.73 -10.13
N VAL A 133 -1.95 1.78 -9.28
CA VAL A 133 -1.96 0.34 -9.60
C VAL A 133 -2.66 -0.41 -8.46
N PRO A 134 -3.68 -1.22 -8.78
CA PRO A 134 -4.28 -1.47 -10.11
C PRO A 134 -4.86 -0.23 -10.77
N ASP A 135 -4.82 -0.18 -12.11
CA ASP A 135 -5.40 0.93 -12.87
C ASP A 135 -6.93 0.90 -12.79
N ILE A 136 -7.51 1.98 -12.30
CA ILE A 136 -8.96 2.15 -12.17
C ILE A 136 -9.55 3.05 -13.27
N GLY A 137 -8.80 3.29 -14.34
CA GLY A 137 -9.24 4.11 -15.47
C GLY A 137 -9.07 5.61 -15.27
N LEU A 138 -8.14 6.06 -14.45
CA LEU A 138 -7.84 7.49 -14.25
C LEU A 138 -7.25 8.18 -15.50
N LYS A 139 -6.90 7.41 -16.53
CA LYS A 139 -6.28 7.89 -17.79
C LYS A 139 -4.99 8.70 -17.59
N SER A 140 -4.32 8.50 -16.46
CA SER A 140 -3.04 9.14 -16.12
C SER A 140 -1.94 8.08 -16.06
N SER A 141 -0.97 8.19 -16.94
CA SER A 141 0.19 7.29 -17.01
C SER A 141 1.39 8.00 -17.62
N GLY A 142 2.59 7.50 -17.35
CA GLY A 142 3.81 8.08 -17.88
C GLY A 142 4.21 9.40 -17.22
N MET A 143 3.85 9.60 -15.95
CA MET A 143 4.24 10.79 -15.17
C MET A 143 5.53 10.50 -14.39
N ALA A 144 6.52 11.38 -14.52
CA ALA A 144 7.72 11.35 -13.68
C ALA A 144 7.35 11.31 -12.19
N ILE A 145 8.19 10.72 -11.37
CA ILE A 145 7.98 10.39 -9.96
C ILE A 145 7.06 9.18 -9.80
N TRP A 146 5.81 9.24 -10.27
CA TRP A 146 4.87 8.11 -10.11
C TRP A 146 5.28 6.90 -10.96
N SER A 147 5.55 7.11 -12.24
CA SER A 147 5.89 5.99 -13.15
C SER A 147 7.33 5.51 -12.99
N ASP A 148 8.19 6.26 -12.29
CA ASP A 148 9.54 5.85 -11.92
C ASP A 148 9.55 4.64 -10.99
N ALA A 149 8.45 4.39 -10.29
CA ALA A 149 8.22 3.19 -9.49
C ALA A 149 8.50 1.89 -10.26
N ALA A 150 8.29 1.88 -11.58
CA ALA A 150 8.61 0.75 -12.46
C ALA A 150 10.07 0.30 -12.37
N THR A 151 10.98 1.23 -12.10
CA THR A 151 12.44 0.97 -11.95
C THR A 151 12.88 0.99 -10.49
N ILE A 152 12.38 1.93 -9.70
CA ILE A 152 12.85 2.19 -8.35
C ILE A 152 12.46 1.04 -7.41
N ILE A 153 11.21 0.58 -7.44
CA ILE A 153 10.74 -0.48 -6.52
C ILE A 153 11.50 -1.80 -6.75
N PRO A 154 11.61 -2.37 -7.97
CA PRO A 154 12.36 -3.61 -8.17
C PRO A 154 13.84 -3.49 -7.79
N TRP A 155 14.46 -2.35 -8.09
CA TRP A 155 15.85 -2.08 -7.73
C TRP A 155 16.05 -1.99 -6.22
N LEU A 156 15.16 -1.28 -5.52
CA LEU A 156 15.19 -1.12 -4.08
C LEU A 156 15.00 -2.46 -3.36
N VAL A 157 14.03 -3.26 -3.79
CA VAL A 157 13.78 -4.60 -3.26
C VAL A 157 15.02 -5.49 -3.43
N TYR A 158 15.67 -5.46 -4.61
CA TYR A 158 16.94 -6.15 -4.80
C TYR A 158 18.01 -5.66 -3.81
N ARG A 159 18.14 -4.35 -3.60
CA ARG A 159 19.14 -3.77 -2.69
C ARG A 159 18.94 -4.19 -1.24
N PHE A 160 17.69 -4.37 -0.80
CA PHE A 160 17.39 -4.79 0.58
C PHE A 160 17.51 -6.31 0.79
N TYR A 161 17.07 -7.10 -0.17
CA TYR A 161 16.91 -8.54 0.01
C TYR A 161 17.92 -9.39 -0.78
N GLY A 162 18.72 -8.80 -1.65
CA GLY A 162 19.77 -9.49 -2.42
C GLY A 162 19.27 -10.43 -3.51
N ASN A 163 17.97 -10.62 -3.66
CA ASN A 163 17.40 -11.57 -4.63
C ASN A 163 17.35 -10.95 -6.03
N LYS A 164 18.17 -11.48 -6.94
CA LYS A 164 18.25 -11.02 -8.34
C LYS A 164 17.04 -11.39 -9.19
N ASP A 165 16.20 -12.31 -8.74
CA ASP A 165 15.05 -12.74 -9.55
C ASP A 165 14.02 -11.63 -9.69
N ILE A 166 13.90 -10.73 -8.70
CA ILE A 166 13.05 -9.55 -8.82
C ILE A 166 13.47 -8.66 -10.01
N LEU A 167 14.77 -8.50 -10.23
CA LEU A 167 15.29 -7.74 -11.38
C LEU A 167 15.05 -8.46 -12.70
N LYS A 168 15.30 -9.78 -12.74
CA LYS A 168 15.07 -10.58 -13.96
C LYS A 168 13.61 -10.54 -14.39
N GLN A 169 12.69 -10.73 -13.44
CA GLN A 169 11.25 -10.76 -13.68
C GLN A 169 10.69 -9.41 -14.14
N ASN A 170 11.31 -8.32 -13.70
CA ASN A 170 10.85 -6.96 -13.99
C ASN A 170 11.74 -6.19 -14.99
N TYR A 171 12.78 -6.82 -15.55
CA TYR A 171 13.73 -6.14 -16.45
C TYR A 171 13.05 -5.54 -17.69
N ALA A 172 12.13 -6.29 -18.29
CA ALA A 172 11.41 -5.81 -19.49
C ALA A 172 10.56 -4.57 -19.17
N GLN A 173 9.89 -4.56 -18.04
CA GLN A 173 9.11 -3.43 -17.50
C GLN A 173 10.01 -2.21 -17.24
N MET A 174 11.13 -2.39 -16.53
CA MET A 174 12.09 -1.34 -16.24
C MET A 174 12.62 -0.72 -17.53
N LYS A 175 13.01 -1.55 -18.50
CA LYS A 175 13.50 -1.12 -19.81
C LYS A 175 12.42 -0.39 -20.60
N ALA A 176 11.18 -0.87 -20.61
CA ALA A 176 10.06 -0.23 -21.32
C ALA A 176 9.81 1.19 -20.81
N TRP A 177 9.86 1.40 -19.50
CA TRP A 177 9.72 2.74 -18.92
C TRP A 177 10.87 3.69 -19.34
N VAL A 178 12.12 3.23 -19.22
CA VAL A 178 13.30 4.04 -19.60
C VAL A 178 13.27 4.38 -21.09
N ASN A 179 12.92 3.43 -21.95
CA ASN A 179 12.79 3.68 -23.39
C ASN A 179 11.69 4.72 -23.67
N TRP A 180 10.53 4.57 -23.02
CA TRP A 180 9.42 5.51 -23.18
C TRP A 180 9.83 6.95 -22.79
N ILE A 181 10.57 7.12 -21.68
CA ILE A 181 11.13 8.43 -21.31
C ILE A 181 12.00 8.97 -22.44
N GLY A 182 12.95 8.17 -22.95
CA GLY A 182 13.85 8.59 -24.01
C GLY A 182 13.16 9.00 -25.32
N GLU A 183 12.02 8.38 -25.62
CA GLU A 183 11.21 8.66 -26.82
C GLU A 183 10.29 9.88 -26.66
N ASN A 184 9.96 10.26 -25.43
CA ASN A 184 8.95 11.29 -25.13
C ASN A 184 9.50 12.53 -24.39
N THR A 185 10.80 12.56 -24.11
CA THR A 185 11.45 13.77 -23.58
C THR A 185 12.13 14.53 -24.72
N THR A 186 11.77 15.78 -24.89
CA THR A 186 12.54 16.72 -25.73
C THR A 186 13.77 17.21 -24.96
N THR A 187 14.96 17.01 -25.51
CA THR A 187 16.22 17.67 -25.08
C THR A 187 16.18 19.15 -25.38
#